data_cc99ad23bc3c22f517139ee8e1e27bed
#
_entry.id   cc99ad23bc3c22f517139ee8e1e27bed
#
_cell.length_a   1.000
_cell.length_b   1.000
_cell.length_c   1.000
_cell.angle_alpha   90.00
_cell.angle_beta   90.00
_cell.angle_gamma   90.00
#
_symmetry.space_group_name_H-M   'P 1'
#
loop_
_entity.id
_entity.type
_entity.pdbx_description
1 polymer ?
#
loop_
_entity_poly.entity_id
_entity_poly.type
_entity_poly.pdbx_seq_one_letter_code
_entity_poly.pdbx_strand_id
1 'polypeptide(L)'
;SRSPPEGYNTIYLLDYQHRKAIDYPELLVIAGNEENSTVSVWVVVENHMGSNQSYQLLQKVVRGSILSFPVEADAEQSYIKTLRDGEKWEILATVSLNEPGSYSVVFELWVYDADTEAFVFSYNYCVLNIDAIERT
;
A
#
# COMPACT_ATOMS: atom_id res chain seq x y z
N SER A 1 -34.80 7.31 -16.51
CA SER A 1 -33.90 6.24 -16.13
C SER A 1 -32.63 6.81 -15.51
N ARG A 2 -32.15 6.15 -14.51
CA ARG A 2 -30.91 6.54 -13.86
C ARG A 2 -29.72 5.92 -14.57
N SER A 3 -28.67 6.70 -14.73
CA SER A 3 -27.38 6.12 -15.04
C SER A 3 -26.91 5.25 -13.87
N PRO A 4 -26.27 4.11 -14.14
CA PRO A 4 -25.68 3.33 -13.04
C PRO A 4 -24.66 4.19 -12.30
N PRO A 5 -24.49 3.99 -11.00
CA PRO A 5 -23.44 4.70 -10.26
C PRO A 5 -22.08 4.40 -10.88
N GLU A 6 -21.21 5.38 -10.89
CA GLU A 6 -19.84 5.19 -11.34
C GLU A 6 -19.16 4.15 -10.46
N GLY A 7 -18.33 3.32 -11.08
CA GLY A 7 -17.54 2.37 -10.37
C GLY A 7 -16.43 3.04 -9.56
N TYR A 8 -15.88 2.29 -8.64
CA TYR A 8 -14.79 2.78 -7.79
C TYR A 8 -13.86 1.64 -7.41
N ASN A 9 -12.66 2.03 -7.00
CA ASN A 9 -11.68 1.14 -6.42
C ASN A 9 -11.56 1.45 -4.94
N THR A 10 -11.30 0.44 -4.11
CA THR A 10 -10.97 0.66 -2.71
C THR A 10 -9.62 0.06 -2.38
N ILE A 11 -8.91 0.73 -1.49
CA ILE A 11 -7.68 0.22 -0.89
C ILE A 11 -7.72 0.56 0.59
N TYR A 12 -7.38 -0.40 1.44
CA TYR A 12 -7.31 -0.18 2.88
C TYR A 12 -6.31 -1.13 3.52
N LEU A 13 -5.93 -0.81 4.75
CA LEU A 13 -4.98 -1.60 5.52
C LEU A 13 -5.71 -2.34 6.64
N LEU A 14 -5.21 -3.54 6.96
CA LEU A 14 -5.64 -4.29 8.13
C LEU A 14 -4.40 -4.67 8.94
N ASP A 15 -4.51 -4.67 10.27
CA ASP A 15 -3.40 -5.09 11.10
C ASP A 15 -3.07 -6.56 10.86
N TYR A 16 -1.81 -6.91 11.06
CA TYR A 16 -1.30 -8.23 10.72
C TYR A 16 -1.95 -9.34 11.56
N GLN A 17 -2.08 -9.11 12.87
CA GLN A 17 -2.53 -10.15 13.80
C GLN A 17 -4.05 -10.37 13.78
N HIS A 18 -4.82 -9.28 13.76
CA HIS A 18 -6.26 -9.35 13.96
C HIS A 18 -7.06 -9.12 12.68
N ARG A 19 -6.41 -8.67 11.61
CA ARG A 19 -7.04 -8.32 10.33
C ARG A 19 -8.17 -7.32 10.52
N LYS A 20 -7.89 -6.28 11.31
CA LYS A 20 -8.82 -5.19 11.59
C LYS A 20 -8.22 -3.87 11.17
N ALA A 21 -9.08 -2.89 10.91
CA ALA A 21 -8.65 -1.55 10.51
C ALA A 21 -8.24 -0.69 11.72
N ILE A 22 -7.63 -1.31 12.72
CA ILE A 22 -7.17 -0.66 13.94
C ILE A 22 -5.82 -1.26 14.35
N ASP A 23 -5.12 -0.59 15.26
CA ASP A 23 -3.87 -1.07 15.87
C ASP A 23 -2.77 -1.32 14.84
N TYR A 24 -2.65 -0.42 13.86
CA TYR A 24 -1.56 -0.48 12.89
C TYR A 24 -0.21 -0.32 13.60
N PRO A 25 0.84 -1.00 13.11
CA PRO A 25 2.16 -0.82 13.68
C PRO A 25 2.64 0.61 13.46
N GLU A 26 2.97 1.31 14.55
CA GLU A 26 3.48 2.69 14.51
C GLU A 26 4.94 2.76 14.96
N LEU A 27 5.39 1.73 15.66
CA LEU A 27 6.71 1.70 16.25
C LEU A 27 7.44 0.43 15.85
N LEU A 28 8.66 0.59 15.39
CA LEU A 28 9.55 -0.53 15.09
C LEU A 28 10.83 -0.37 15.90
N VAL A 29 11.18 -1.39 16.69
CA VAL A 29 12.41 -1.39 17.44
C VAL A 29 13.47 -2.14 16.65
N ILE A 30 14.55 -1.45 16.33
CA ILE A 30 15.69 -2.03 15.62
C ILE A 30 16.70 -2.53 16.64
N ALA A 31 16.94 -3.83 16.67
CA ALA A 31 17.96 -4.41 17.52
C ALA A 31 19.32 -4.23 16.85
N GLY A 32 20.32 -3.74 17.60
CA GLY A 32 21.57 -3.24 17.05
C GLY A 32 22.39 -4.20 16.20
N ASN A 33 22.21 -5.51 16.33
CA ASN A 33 22.96 -6.52 15.60
C ASN A 33 22.09 -7.33 14.63
N GLU A 34 20.80 -7.03 14.54
CA GLU A 34 19.93 -7.73 13.61
C GLU A 34 19.98 -7.07 12.25
N GLU A 35 20.04 -7.89 11.22
CA GLU A 35 20.18 -7.40 9.86
C GLU A 35 18.93 -6.65 9.41
N ASN A 36 17.75 -7.14 9.82
CA ASN A 36 16.49 -6.53 9.38
C ASN A 36 15.46 -6.56 10.49
N SER A 37 14.87 -5.42 10.74
CA SER A 37 13.66 -5.33 11.54
C SER A 37 12.50 -5.11 10.61
N THR A 38 11.45 -5.91 10.77
CA THR A 38 10.34 -5.91 9.82
C THR A 38 9.01 -5.62 10.52
N VAL A 39 8.12 -5.03 9.76
CA VAL A 39 6.72 -4.84 10.14
C VAL A 39 5.85 -5.31 9.00
N SER A 40 4.74 -5.98 9.32
CA SER A 40 3.82 -6.51 8.31
C SER A 40 2.44 -5.92 8.50
N VAL A 41 1.75 -5.73 7.37
CA VAL A 41 0.38 -5.23 7.33
C VAL A 41 -0.32 -5.89 6.15
N TRP A 42 -1.64 -6.10 6.27
CA TRP A 42 -2.44 -6.54 5.13
C TRP A 42 -2.87 -5.32 4.34
N VAL A 43 -2.67 -5.37 3.02
CA VAL A 43 -3.19 -4.38 2.08
C VAL A 43 -4.31 -5.06 1.31
N VAL A 44 -5.48 -4.46 1.32
CA VAL A 44 -6.65 -5.04 0.66
C VAL A 44 -7.11 -4.09 -0.44
N VAL A 45 -7.26 -4.65 -1.65
CA VAL A 45 -7.75 -3.94 -2.82
C VAL A 45 -9.05 -4.59 -3.25
N GLU A 46 -10.07 -3.77 -3.54
CA GLU A 46 -11.36 -4.27 -4.03
C GLU A 46 -11.71 -3.57 -5.33
N ASN A 47 -12.18 -4.36 -6.28
CA ASN A 47 -12.66 -3.85 -7.56
C ASN A 47 -14.18 -3.71 -7.51
N HIS A 48 -14.67 -2.47 -7.59
CA HIS A 48 -16.10 -2.16 -7.70
C HIS A 48 -16.38 -1.33 -8.96
N MET A 49 -15.62 -1.60 -10.02
CA MET A 49 -15.69 -0.82 -11.26
C MET A 49 -16.76 -1.30 -12.22
N GLY A 50 -17.36 -2.47 -11.98
CA GLY A 50 -18.37 -3.04 -12.87
C GLY A 50 -17.79 -3.92 -13.97
N SER A 51 -16.48 -4.04 -14.07
CA SER A 51 -15.79 -4.85 -15.08
C SER A 51 -14.43 -5.28 -14.56
N ASN A 52 -13.78 -6.20 -15.28
CA ASN A 52 -12.43 -6.64 -14.95
C ASN A 52 -11.46 -5.46 -14.99
N GLN A 53 -10.56 -5.39 -14.01
CA GLN A 53 -9.51 -4.38 -13.94
C GLN A 53 -8.19 -5.04 -13.62
N SER A 54 -7.11 -4.56 -14.24
CA SER A 54 -5.76 -4.97 -13.86
C SER A 54 -5.14 -3.90 -13.00
N TYR A 55 -4.60 -4.30 -11.85
CA TYR A 55 -4.05 -3.41 -10.86
C TYR A 55 -2.57 -3.66 -10.64
N GLN A 56 -1.87 -2.57 -10.35
CA GLN A 56 -0.51 -2.63 -9.84
C GLN A 56 -0.50 -1.91 -8.49
N LEU A 57 -0.04 -2.62 -7.45
CA LEU A 57 0.13 -2.04 -6.13
C LEU A 57 1.63 -1.77 -5.95
N LEU A 58 1.97 -0.53 -5.68
CA LEU A 58 3.34 -0.11 -5.42
C LEU A 58 3.52 0.17 -3.93
N GLN A 59 4.57 -0.40 -3.35
CA GLN A 59 4.97 -0.14 -1.97
C GLN A 59 6.20 0.75 -2.00
N LYS A 60 6.06 1.95 -1.43
CA LYS A 60 7.14 2.95 -1.39
C LYS A 60 7.42 3.32 0.05
N VAL A 61 8.68 3.59 0.36
CA VAL A 61 9.08 4.04 1.69
C VAL A 61 9.77 5.38 1.55
N VAL A 62 9.27 6.35 2.31
CA VAL A 62 9.80 7.71 2.29
C VAL A 62 10.21 8.08 3.69
N ARG A 63 11.40 8.67 3.81
CA ARG A 63 11.89 9.24 5.06
C ARG A 63 11.54 10.72 5.06
N GLY A 64 10.87 11.16 6.12
CA GLY A 64 10.42 12.55 6.22
C GLY A 64 9.02 12.76 5.65
N SER A 65 8.76 13.97 5.16
CA SER A 65 7.43 14.37 4.73
C SER A 65 7.14 13.99 3.29
N ILE A 66 5.87 13.63 3.05
CA ILE A 66 5.37 13.38 1.69
C ILE A 66 4.87 14.71 1.14
N LEU A 67 5.35 15.09 -0.05
CA LEU A 67 4.99 16.36 -0.67
C LEU A 67 3.82 16.25 -1.66
N SER A 68 3.72 15.10 -2.34
CA SER A 68 2.69 14.91 -3.36
C SER A 68 2.47 13.42 -3.63
N PHE A 69 1.35 13.10 -4.29
CA PHE A 69 1.05 11.76 -4.77
C PHE A 69 0.86 11.81 -6.29
N PRO A 70 1.34 10.80 -7.05
CA PRO A 70 2.10 9.66 -6.55
C PRO A 70 3.45 10.13 -6.00
N VAL A 71 3.97 9.38 -5.04
CA VAL A 71 5.22 9.74 -4.37
C VAL A 71 6.39 9.56 -5.35
N GLU A 72 7.29 10.54 -5.41
CA GLU A 72 8.48 10.47 -6.25
C GLU A 72 9.57 9.65 -5.57
N ALA A 73 9.35 8.36 -5.52
CA ALA A 73 10.32 7.40 -5.01
C ALA A 73 10.15 6.11 -5.78
N ASP A 74 11.23 5.36 -5.90
CA ASP A 74 11.15 4.03 -6.51
C ASP A 74 10.38 3.09 -5.57
N ALA A 75 9.58 2.21 -6.16
CA ALA A 75 8.87 1.22 -5.40
C ALA A 75 9.83 0.14 -4.89
N GLU A 76 9.71 -0.20 -3.60
CA GLU A 76 10.46 -1.31 -3.03
C GLU A 76 9.86 -2.65 -3.42
N GLN A 77 8.55 -2.68 -3.56
CA GLN A 77 7.79 -3.86 -3.95
C GLN A 77 6.70 -3.45 -4.93
N SER A 78 6.38 -4.35 -5.84
CA SER A 78 5.33 -4.16 -6.84
C SER A 78 4.56 -5.46 -7.00
N TYR A 79 3.24 -5.36 -7.01
CA TYR A 79 2.34 -6.51 -7.14
C TYR A 79 1.34 -6.21 -8.26
N ILE A 80 1.09 -7.19 -9.12
CA ILE A 80 0.15 -7.01 -10.24
C ILE A 80 -0.87 -8.13 -10.20
N LYS A 81 -2.14 -7.78 -10.36
CA LYS A 81 -3.20 -8.77 -10.45
C LYS A 81 -4.40 -8.20 -11.20
N THR A 82 -5.07 -9.06 -11.95
CA THR A 82 -6.36 -8.74 -12.57
C THR A 82 -7.48 -9.20 -11.66
N LEU A 83 -8.39 -8.31 -11.34
CA LEU A 83 -9.55 -8.60 -10.50
C LEU A 83 -10.84 -8.48 -11.30
N ARG A 84 -11.75 -9.41 -11.07
CA ARG A 84 -13.12 -9.29 -11.57
C ARG A 84 -13.87 -8.27 -10.73
N ASP A 85 -14.99 -7.76 -11.27
CA ASP A 85 -15.87 -6.90 -10.50
C ASP A 85 -16.31 -7.59 -9.21
N GLY A 86 -16.21 -6.89 -8.09
CA GLY A 86 -16.54 -7.40 -6.76
C GLY A 86 -15.46 -8.25 -6.11
N GLU A 87 -14.37 -8.51 -6.81
CA GLU A 87 -13.30 -9.33 -6.27
C GLU A 87 -12.39 -8.55 -5.33
N LYS A 88 -11.91 -9.24 -4.30
CA LYS A 88 -11.01 -8.70 -3.27
C LYS A 88 -9.64 -9.35 -3.42
N TRP A 89 -8.60 -8.54 -3.25
CA TRP A 89 -7.21 -8.97 -3.30
C TRP A 89 -6.51 -8.59 -2.00
N GLU A 90 -6.08 -9.59 -1.24
CA GLU A 90 -5.41 -9.39 0.03
C GLU A 90 -3.92 -9.67 -0.12
N ILE A 91 -3.09 -8.68 0.21
CA ILE A 91 -1.64 -8.77 0.07
C ILE A 91 -1.01 -8.58 1.44
N LEU A 92 -0.19 -9.55 1.85
CA LEU A 92 0.63 -9.38 3.05
C LEU A 92 1.88 -8.61 2.68
N ALA A 93 1.95 -7.35 3.11
CA ALA A 93 3.09 -6.49 2.84
C ALA A 93 4.02 -6.48 4.04
N THR A 94 5.31 -6.64 3.77
CA THR A 94 6.35 -6.60 4.81
C THR A 94 7.32 -5.48 4.46
N VAL A 95 7.62 -4.65 5.46
CA VAL A 95 8.53 -3.53 5.33
C VAL A 95 9.73 -3.79 6.23
N SER A 96 10.94 -3.65 5.68
CA SER A 96 12.18 -3.80 6.42
C SER A 96 12.83 -2.43 6.59
N LEU A 97 13.13 -2.06 7.83
CA LEU A 97 13.81 -0.83 8.15
C LEU A 97 15.04 -1.15 9.00
N ASN A 98 16.19 -0.62 8.63
CA ASN A 98 17.46 -0.92 9.31
C ASN A 98 18.11 0.31 9.93
N GLU A 99 17.54 1.49 9.77
CA GLU A 99 18.06 2.72 10.37
C GLU A 99 16.97 3.42 11.17
N PRO A 100 17.32 4.03 12.31
CA PRO A 100 16.34 4.82 13.06
C PRO A 100 15.85 6.02 12.25
N GLY A 101 14.61 6.39 12.47
CA GLY A 101 14.01 7.54 11.84
C GLY A 101 12.52 7.41 11.73
N SER A 102 11.90 8.47 11.23
CA SER A 102 10.47 8.49 10.94
C SER A 102 10.25 8.23 9.46
N TYR A 103 9.40 7.24 9.17
CA TYR A 103 9.15 6.78 7.81
C TYR A 103 7.66 6.80 7.50
N SER A 104 7.35 7.06 6.24
CA SER A 104 6.01 6.85 5.69
C SER A 104 6.09 5.73 4.68
N VAL A 105 5.31 4.68 4.90
CA VAL A 105 5.15 3.59 3.95
C VAL A 105 3.89 3.86 3.17
N VAL A 106 4.02 4.00 1.86
CA VAL A 106 2.92 4.38 0.98
C VAL A 106 2.58 3.21 0.08
N PHE A 107 1.31 2.84 0.08
CA PHE A 107 0.78 1.83 -0.83
C PHE A 107 -0.08 2.54 -1.85
N GLU A 108 0.39 2.58 -3.09
CA GLU A 108 -0.28 3.26 -4.19
C GLU A 108 -0.95 2.26 -5.10
N LEU A 109 -2.20 2.52 -5.43
CA LEU A 109 -2.94 1.67 -6.37
C LEU A 109 -2.92 2.31 -7.75
N TRP A 110 -2.40 1.58 -8.72
CA TRP A 110 -2.33 1.95 -10.12
C TRP A 110 -3.22 1.01 -10.90
N VAL A 111 -3.87 1.52 -11.94
CA VAL A 111 -4.82 0.78 -12.76
C VAL A 111 -4.36 0.81 -14.22
N TYR A 112 -4.44 -0.34 -14.89
CA TYR A 112 -4.07 -0.43 -16.29
C TYR A 112 -5.07 0.35 -17.15
N ASP A 113 -4.54 1.24 -17.98
CA ASP A 113 -5.31 2.02 -18.95
C ASP A 113 -4.99 1.49 -20.35
N ALA A 114 -5.99 0.92 -21.00
CA ALA A 114 -5.83 0.36 -22.36
C ALA A 114 -5.51 1.42 -23.40
N ASP A 115 -5.97 2.65 -23.21
CA ASP A 115 -5.74 3.73 -24.16
C ASP A 115 -4.28 4.14 -24.21
N THR A 116 -3.62 4.20 -23.03
CA THR A 116 -2.20 4.56 -22.95
C THR A 116 -1.29 3.32 -22.89
N GLU A 117 -1.88 2.14 -22.76
CA GLU A 117 -1.15 0.87 -22.60
C GLU A 117 -0.17 0.89 -21.44
N ALA A 118 -0.58 1.51 -20.32
CA ALA A 118 0.25 1.66 -19.14
C ALA A 118 -0.61 1.68 -17.88
N PHE A 119 0.01 1.39 -16.75
CA PHE A 119 -0.62 1.62 -15.45
C PHE A 119 -0.61 3.11 -15.15
N VAL A 120 -1.74 3.62 -14.71
CA VAL A 120 -1.92 5.02 -14.32
C VAL A 120 -2.32 5.09 -12.86
N PHE A 121 -1.89 6.13 -12.17
CA PHE A 121 -2.22 6.29 -10.76
C PHE A 121 -3.71 6.54 -10.58
N SER A 122 -4.33 5.75 -9.70
CA SER A 122 -5.77 5.81 -9.46
C SER A 122 -6.18 6.90 -8.46
N TYR A 123 -5.20 7.54 -7.79
CA TYR A 123 -5.39 8.45 -6.67
C TYR A 123 -5.95 7.76 -5.42
N ASN A 124 -5.94 6.41 -5.41
CA ASN A 124 -6.24 5.62 -4.23
C ASN A 124 -4.92 5.15 -3.61
N TYR A 125 -4.74 5.39 -2.33
CA TYR A 125 -3.51 5.05 -1.63
C TYR A 125 -3.76 4.93 -0.13
N CYS A 126 -2.81 4.30 0.56
CA CYS A 126 -2.77 4.24 2.01
C CYS A 126 -1.39 4.67 2.48
N VAL A 127 -1.32 5.27 3.66
CA VAL A 127 -0.06 5.66 4.29
C VAL A 127 0.01 5.04 5.67
N LEU A 128 1.13 4.41 5.96
CA LEU A 128 1.45 3.87 7.28
C LEU A 128 2.67 4.62 7.80
N ASN A 129 2.53 5.33 8.91
CA ASN A 129 3.63 6.07 9.51
C ASN A 129 4.29 5.20 10.57
N ILE A 130 5.61 5.03 10.47
CA ILE A 130 6.38 4.16 11.37
C ILE A 130 7.57 4.94 11.91
N ASP A 131 7.69 4.95 13.23
CA ASP A 131 8.89 5.43 13.92
C ASP A 131 9.79 4.24 14.22
N ALA A 132 10.96 4.23 13.61
CA ALA A 132 11.97 3.22 13.86
C ALA A 132 12.95 3.76 14.90
N ILE A 133 13.09 3.04 16.02
CA ILE A 133 13.98 3.43 17.10
C ILE A 133 15.01 2.36 17.33
N GLU A 134 16.20 2.79 17.70
CA GLU A 134 17.29 1.85 18.00
C GLU A 134 17.22 1.41 19.48
N ARG A 135 17.38 0.10 19.68
CA ARG A 135 17.49 -0.44 21.03
C ARG A 135 18.89 -0.15 21.56
N THR A 136 18.94 0.51 22.70
CA THR A 136 20.19 0.78 23.42
C THR A 136 20.52 -0.33 24.39
#